data_f19fc007ad27c32dd19f7afb87600edd
#
_entry.id   f19fc007ad27c32dd19f7afb87600edd
#
_cell.length_a   1.000
_cell.length_b   1.000
_cell.length_c   1.000
_cell.angle_alpha   90.00
_cell.angle_beta   90.00
_cell.angle_gamma   90.00
#
_symmetry.space_group_name_H-M   'P 1'
#
loop_
_entity.id
_entity.type
_entity.pdbx_description
1 polymer ?
#
loop_
_entity_poly.entity_id
_entity_poly.type
_entity_poly.pdbx_seq_one_letter_code
_entity_poly.pdbx_strand_id
1 'polypeptide(L)'
;MKTAVFLNIHADTYARFAHIRTQLLQGNKESQANALGNVLSEMACEVIEQVFIVLLQQNQQHSQTGESEKVIQQILEAIRKYMPWSISFFGNDRLIPLVEYLSKTLYLEDERIYMTYPVKQQLAEQIQASSQKLIQGDHAEILKALKLLTEVIDVGVTHLIREPKKCLKFNFVVDKTLNGVINMTTHLGYKRLEKLGSQIDQQLAATYVDYFLKFMRQQA
;
A
#
# COMPACT_ATOMS: atom_id res chain seq x y z
N MET A 1 -3.11 4.88 -23.06
CA MET A 1 -2.57 5.36 -21.78
C MET A 1 -2.99 4.38 -20.69
N LYS A 2 -2.12 4.10 -19.71
CA LYS A 2 -2.44 3.18 -18.61
C LYS A 2 -2.70 3.99 -17.35
N THR A 3 -3.79 3.71 -16.65
CA THR A 3 -4.05 4.32 -15.35
C THR A 3 -3.20 3.64 -14.30
N ALA A 4 -2.55 4.41 -13.42
CA ALA A 4 -1.80 3.90 -12.29
C ALA A 4 -2.06 4.72 -11.02
N VAL A 5 -1.84 4.11 -9.87
CA VAL A 5 -1.81 4.80 -8.57
C VAL A 5 -0.37 5.20 -8.27
N PHE A 6 -0.19 6.41 -7.75
CA PHE A 6 1.09 7.01 -7.41
C PHE A 6 1.07 7.37 -5.92
N LEU A 7 1.83 6.64 -5.11
CA LEU A 7 1.94 6.84 -3.67
C LEU A 7 3.32 7.42 -3.36
N ASN A 8 3.35 8.57 -2.72
CA ASN A 8 4.59 9.28 -2.44
C ASN A 8 5.46 8.50 -1.46
N ILE A 9 6.77 8.46 -1.71
CA ILE A 9 7.79 7.91 -0.82
C ILE A 9 8.71 9.05 -0.39
N HIS A 10 9.05 9.10 0.89
CA HIS A 10 9.96 10.12 1.39
C HIS A 10 11.35 10.01 0.73
N ALA A 11 11.95 11.14 0.42
CA ALA A 11 13.24 11.19 -0.27
C ALA A 11 14.34 10.45 0.50
N ASP A 12 14.35 10.56 1.84
CA ASP A 12 15.31 9.84 2.70
C ASP A 12 15.12 8.33 2.64
N THR A 13 13.87 7.84 2.70
CA THR A 13 13.56 6.41 2.60
C THR A 13 13.97 5.85 1.24
N TYR A 14 13.71 6.61 0.16
CA TYR A 14 14.17 6.25 -1.17
C TYR A 14 15.71 6.25 -1.28
N ALA A 15 16.38 7.26 -0.74
CA ALA A 15 17.85 7.35 -0.78
C ALA A 15 18.50 6.13 -0.11
N ARG A 16 17.98 5.70 1.05
CA ARG A 16 18.42 4.47 1.75
C ARG A 16 18.16 3.22 0.92
N PHE A 17 16.98 3.10 0.30
CA PHE A 17 16.68 1.98 -0.61
C PHE A 17 17.64 1.96 -1.81
N ALA A 18 17.86 3.10 -2.47
CA ALA A 18 18.77 3.22 -3.62
C ALA A 18 20.22 2.87 -3.26
N HIS A 19 20.67 3.30 -2.07
CA HIS A 19 21.99 2.93 -1.55
C HIS A 19 22.12 1.41 -1.36
N ILE A 20 21.17 0.78 -0.67
CA ILE A 20 21.16 -0.68 -0.43
C ILE A 20 21.12 -1.44 -1.76
N ARG A 21 20.28 -1.01 -2.69
CA ARG A 21 20.24 -1.59 -4.04
C ARG A 21 21.60 -1.53 -4.73
N THR A 22 22.28 -0.39 -4.66
CA THR A 22 23.62 -0.21 -5.25
C THR A 22 24.61 -1.18 -4.61
N GLN A 23 24.64 -1.29 -3.28
CA GLN A 23 25.52 -2.22 -2.55
C GLN A 23 25.26 -3.68 -2.97
N LEU A 24 24.01 -4.09 -3.11
CA LEU A 24 23.64 -5.43 -3.56
C LEU A 24 24.15 -5.70 -4.99
N LEU A 25 23.93 -4.76 -5.91
CA LEU A 25 24.32 -4.93 -7.33
C LEU A 25 25.84 -4.88 -7.54
N GLN A 26 26.56 -4.20 -6.67
CA GLN A 26 28.04 -4.16 -6.66
C GLN A 26 28.70 -5.39 -6.01
N GLY A 27 27.89 -6.32 -5.47
CA GLY A 27 28.38 -7.55 -4.83
C GLY A 27 29.04 -7.30 -3.47
N ASN A 28 28.56 -6.29 -2.71
CA ASN A 28 29.06 -6.07 -1.34
C ASN A 28 28.88 -7.36 -0.51
N LYS A 29 29.91 -7.73 0.25
CA LYS A 29 29.93 -8.92 1.10
C LYS A 29 29.17 -8.74 2.41
N GLU A 30 29.02 -7.50 2.89
CA GLU A 30 28.24 -7.23 4.10
C GLU A 30 26.75 -7.45 3.85
N SER A 31 26.10 -8.14 4.80
CA SER A 31 24.69 -8.47 4.68
C SER A 31 23.84 -7.19 4.65
N GLN A 32 23.07 -7.02 3.59
CA GLN A 32 22.11 -5.92 3.42
C GLN A 32 20.69 -6.29 3.91
N ALA A 33 20.48 -7.50 4.39
CA ALA A 33 19.15 -8.03 4.69
C ALA A 33 18.39 -7.19 5.73
N ASN A 34 19.03 -6.87 6.86
CA ASN A 34 18.39 -6.08 7.92
C ASN A 34 18.11 -4.64 7.46
N ALA A 35 19.06 -4.01 6.78
CA ALA A 35 18.89 -2.65 6.26
C ALA A 35 17.75 -2.61 5.22
N LEU A 36 17.71 -3.58 4.30
CA LEU A 36 16.66 -3.70 3.29
C LEU A 36 15.30 -3.95 3.96
N GLY A 37 15.22 -4.88 4.90
CA GLY A 37 13.98 -5.18 5.60
C GLY A 37 13.38 -3.97 6.31
N ASN A 38 14.22 -3.17 6.97
CA ASN A 38 13.80 -1.94 7.65
C ASN A 38 13.29 -0.88 6.66
N VAL A 39 14.03 -0.61 5.59
CA VAL A 39 13.61 0.40 4.61
C VAL A 39 12.35 -0.01 3.86
N LEU A 40 12.17 -1.30 3.55
CA LEU A 40 10.92 -1.79 2.95
C LEU A 40 9.73 -1.67 3.90
N SER A 41 9.97 -1.90 5.20
CA SER A 41 8.96 -1.68 6.23
C SER A 41 8.52 -0.22 6.32
N GLU A 42 9.46 0.71 6.25
CA GLU A 42 9.16 2.15 6.23
C GLU A 42 8.40 2.55 4.99
N MET A 43 8.84 2.15 3.79
CA MET A 43 8.11 2.41 2.54
C MET A 43 6.67 1.89 2.59
N ALA A 44 6.45 0.68 3.14
CA ALA A 44 5.12 0.12 3.29
C ALA A 44 4.27 0.90 4.30
N CYS A 45 4.85 1.36 5.42
CA CYS A 45 4.16 2.21 6.39
C CYS A 45 3.77 3.56 5.78
N GLU A 46 4.66 4.22 5.06
CA GLU A 46 4.39 5.48 4.35
C GLU A 46 3.20 5.34 3.39
N VAL A 47 3.15 4.24 2.63
CA VAL A 47 2.04 3.94 1.72
C VAL A 47 0.72 3.74 2.47
N ILE A 48 0.72 2.96 3.56
CA ILE A 48 -0.48 2.70 4.36
C ILE A 48 -0.99 3.99 5.02
N GLU A 49 -0.10 4.77 5.60
CA GLU A 49 -0.46 6.04 6.25
C GLU A 49 -1.11 7.00 5.26
N GLN A 50 -0.58 7.14 4.03
CA GLN A 50 -1.20 7.97 2.99
C GLN A 50 -2.60 7.50 2.62
N VAL A 51 -2.78 6.21 2.39
CA VAL A 51 -4.08 5.65 1.98
C VAL A 51 -5.16 5.86 3.03
N PHE A 52 -4.78 5.82 4.31
CA PHE A 52 -5.74 5.87 5.42
C PHE A 52 -5.76 7.21 6.20
N ILE A 53 -4.91 8.19 5.86
CA ILE A 53 -4.77 9.44 6.63
C ILE A 53 -6.08 10.21 6.77
N VAL A 54 -6.90 10.26 5.72
CA VAL A 54 -8.20 10.96 5.77
C VAL A 54 -9.16 10.29 6.74
N LEU A 55 -9.15 8.96 6.80
CA LEU A 55 -9.95 8.22 7.79
C LEU A 55 -9.49 8.50 9.22
N LEU A 56 -8.21 8.72 9.44
CA LEU A 56 -7.67 9.06 10.76
C LEU A 56 -8.01 10.51 11.16
N GLN A 57 -7.83 11.46 10.25
CA GLN A 57 -8.00 12.88 10.56
C GLN A 57 -9.46 13.29 10.78
N GLN A 58 -10.40 12.76 9.99
CA GLN A 58 -11.81 13.12 10.11
C GLN A 58 -12.51 12.44 11.30
N ASN A 59 -12.00 11.30 11.71
CA ASN A 59 -12.51 10.62 12.88
C ASN A 59 -12.20 11.34 14.22
N GLN A 60 -11.26 12.26 14.29
CA GLN A 60 -11.00 13.06 15.50
C GLN A 60 -12.19 13.95 15.89
N GLN A 61 -13.13 14.20 14.97
CA GLN A 61 -14.32 15.01 15.21
C GLN A 61 -15.56 14.18 15.64
N HIS A 62 -15.53 12.84 15.53
CA HIS A 62 -16.66 11.97 15.88
C HIS A 62 -16.22 10.85 16.85
N SER A 63 -17.01 10.56 17.85
CA SER A 63 -16.73 9.62 18.97
C SER A 63 -16.45 8.14 18.60
N GLN A 64 -16.37 7.79 17.32
CA GLN A 64 -16.03 6.45 16.82
C GLN A 64 -14.57 6.28 16.37
N THR A 65 -13.71 7.23 16.69
CA THR A 65 -12.31 7.38 16.26
C THR A 65 -11.40 6.18 16.60
N GLY A 66 -11.58 5.59 17.76
CA GLY A 66 -10.62 4.60 18.28
C GLY A 66 -10.54 3.28 17.52
N GLU A 67 -11.57 2.90 16.74
CA GLU A 67 -11.59 1.58 16.08
C GLU A 67 -10.80 1.57 14.77
N SER A 68 -10.92 2.61 13.92
CA SER A 68 -10.13 2.73 12.69
C SER A 68 -8.65 2.90 12.99
N GLU A 69 -8.34 3.77 13.95
CA GLU A 69 -6.96 4.02 14.37
C GLU A 69 -6.31 2.74 14.91
N LYS A 70 -7.00 1.98 15.77
CA LYS A 70 -6.51 0.68 16.26
C LYS A 70 -6.22 -0.31 15.14
N VAL A 71 -7.10 -0.41 14.15
CA VAL A 71 -6.90 -1.31 13.00
C VAL A 71 -5.67 -0.90 12.19
N ILE A 72 -5.51 0.40 11.91
CA ILE A 72 -4.35 0.91 11.17
C ILE A 72 -3.07 0.68 11.96
N GLN A 73 -3.05 0.96 13.27
CA GLN A 73 -1.89 0.68 14.13
C GLN A 73 -1.52 -0.80 14.13
N GLN A 74 -2.50 -1.71 14.22
CA GLN A 74 -2.24 -3.15 14.13
C GLN A 74 -1.61 -3.56 12.79
N ILE A 75 -2.05 -2.94 11.68
CA ILE A 75 -1.47 -3.18 10.35
C ILE A 75 -0.01 -2.68 10.33
N LEU A 76 0.24 -1.46 10.79
CA LEU A 76 1.59 -0.88 10.82
C LEU A 76 2.54 -1.67 11.72
N GLU A 77 2.09 -2.10 12.89
CA GLU A 77 2.86 -2.96 13.81
C GLU A 77 3.21 -4.30 13.17
N ALA A 78 2.26 -4.93 12.48
CA ALA A 78 2.52 -6.17 11.76
C ALA A 78 3.56 -5.98 10.66
N ILE A 79 3.50 -4.89 9.89
CA ILE A 79 4.49 -4.56 8.86
C ILE A 79 5.86 -4.35 9.48
N ARG A 80 5.97 -3.51 10.52
CA ARG A 80 7.24 -3.23 11.23
C ARG A 80 7.88 -4.47 11.84
N LYS A 81 7.07 -5.42 12.29
CA LYS A 81 7.55 -6.67 12.89
C LYS A 81 7.95 -7.70 11.84
N TYR A 82 7.09 -7.96 10.87
CA TYR A 82 7.24 -9.13 10.01
C TYR A 82 8.04 -8.87 8.72
N MET A 83 8.09 -7.63 8.24
CA MET A 83 8.84 -7.34 7.01
C MET A 83 10.35 -7.45 7.24
N PRO A 84 10.99 -6.79 8.24
CA PRO A 84 12.41 -6.98 8.52
C PRO A 84 12.74 -8.44 8.87
N TRP A 85 11.92 -9.08 9.70
CA TRP A 85 12.09 -10.49 10.05
C TRP A 85 12.10 -11.39 8.80
N SER A 86 11.19 -11.19 7.86
CA SER A 86 11.11 -12.03 6.67
C SER A 86 12.32 -11.88 5.75
N ILE A 87 12.87 -10.68 5.63
CA ILE A 87 14.02 -10.37 4.78
C ILE A 87 15.32 -10.89 5.41
N SER A 88 15.42 -10.92 6.74
CA SER A 88 16.64 -11.32 7.47
C SER A 88 17.12 -12.76 7.17
N PHE A 89 16.28 -13.61 6.59
CA PHE A 89 16.64 -14.99 6.22
C PHE A 89 17.48 -15.11 4.93
N PHE A 90 17.69 -14.01 4.20
CA PHE A 90 18.30 -14.07 2.87
C PHE A 90 19.70 -13.46 2.82
N GLY A 91 20.60 -14.14 2.12
CA GLY A 91 21.86 -13.54 1.67
C GLY A 91 21.66 -12.56 0.52
N ASN A 92 22.64 -11.70 0.29
CA ASN A 92 22.59 -10.60 -0.67
C ASN A 92 22.14 -11.02 -2.07
N ASP A 93 22.68 -12.12 -2.61
CA ASP A 93 22.35 -12.60 -3.95
C ASP A 93 20.86 -12.88 -4.15
N ARG A 94 20.21 -13.33 -3.07
CA ARG A 94 18.78 -13.66 -3.10
C ARG A 94 17.88 -12.42 -2.94
N LEU A 95 18.43 -11.30 -2.53
CA LEU A 95 17.71 -10.03 -2.40
C LEU A 95 17.71 -9.22 -3.71
N ILE A 96 18.65 -9.51 -4.63
CA ILE A 96 18.76 -8.79 -5.91
C ILE A 96 17.44 -8.82 -6.72
N PRO A 97 16.79 -9.96 -6.97
CA PRO A 97 15.53 -9.98 -7.71
C PRO A 97 14.40 -9.15 -7.07
N LEU A 98 14.39 -9.07 -5.74
CA LEU A 98 13.42 -8.25 -5.01
C LEU A 98 13.65 -6.75 -5.24
N VAL A 99 14.90 -6.28 -5.08
CA VAL A 99 15.19 -4.85 -5.28
C VAL A 99 15.06 -4.42 -6.73
N GLU A 100 15.35 -5.31 -7.69
CA GLU A 100 15.11 -5.07 -9.12
C GLU A 100 13.62 -4.97 -9.44
N TYR A 101 12.79 -5.85 -8.85
CA TYR A 101 11.34 -5.77 -9.00
C TYR A 101 10.82 -4.45 -8.45
N LEU A 102 11.16 -4.11 -7.22
CA LEU A 102 10.68 -2.89 -6.55
C LEU A 102 11.18 -1.62 -7.25
N SER A 103 12.40 -1.63 -7.79
CA SER A 103 12.92 -0.49 -8.57
C SER A 103 12.05 -0.16 -9.80
N LYS A 104 11.38 -1.15 -10.38
CA LYS A 104 10.45 -0.94 -11.51
C LYS A 104 9.10 -0.36 -11.10
N THR A 105 8.77 -0.43 -9.82
CA THR A 105 7.55 0.19 -9.27
C THR A 105 7.79 1.63 -8.80
N LEU A 106 9.04 2.06 -8.74
CA LEU A 106 9.41 3.43 -8.34
C LEU A 106 9.46 4.34 -9.57
N TYR A 107 8.84 5.50 -9.43
CA TYR A 107 8.74 6.53 -10.46
C TYR A 107 9.16 7.88 -9.90
N LEU A 108 10.07 8.57 -10.61
CA LEU A 108 10.56 9.91 -10.24
C LEU A 108 9.94 10.94 -11.17
N GLU A 109 9.34 11.97 -10.59
CA GLU A 109 8.73 13.09 -11.29
C GLU A 109 8.87 14.37 -10.44
N ASP A 110 9.44 15.44 -11.00
CA ASP A 110 9.59 16.74 -10.35
C ASP A 110 10.14 16.66 -8.91
N GLU A 111 11.26 15.95 -8.74
CA GLU A 111 11.92 15.70 -7.45
C GLU A 111 11.12 14.88 -6.43
N ARG A 112 9.94 14.39 -6.82
CA ARG A 112 9.12 13.51 -6.00
C ARG A 112 9.31 12.07 -6.41
N ILE A 113 9.27 11.20 -5.42
CA ILE A 113 9.42 9.76 -5.60
C ILE A 113 8.07 9.11 -5.29
N TYR A 114 7.61 8.28 -6.21
CA TYR A 114 6.35 7.57 -6.08
C TYR A 114 6.58 6.07 -6.17
N MET A 115 5.92 5.33 -5.32
CA MET A 115 5.66 3.90 -5.52
C MET A 115 4.38 3.76 -6.33
N THR A 116 4.45 3.03 -7.46
CA THR A 116 3.34 2.97 -8.42
C THR A 116 2.86 1.55 -8.67
N TYR A 117 1.58 1.42 -8.99
CA TYR A 117 1.02 0.17 -9.49
C TYR A 117 -0.10 0.44 -10.52
N PRO A 118 -0.20 -0.40 -11.57
CA PRO A 118 -1.19 -0.22 -12.62
C PRO A 118 -2.60 -0.61 -12.14
N VAL A 119 -3.61 0.12 -12.60
CA VAL A 119 -5.02 -0.19 -12.39
C VAL A 119 -5.66 -0.45 -13.75
N LYS A 120 -6.47 -1.51 -13.86
CA LYS A 120 -7.21 -1.79 -15.09
C LYS A 120 -8.14 -0.62 -15.42
N GLN A 121 -8.17 -0.23 -16.69
CA GLN A 121 -8.97 0.90 -17.17
C GLN A 121 -10.43 0.81 -16.74
N GLN A 122 -11.04 -0.35 -16.88
CA GLN A 122 -12.43 -0.58 -16.46
C GLN A 122 -12.65 -0.29 -14.97
N LEU A 123 -11.75 -0.74 -14.08
CA LEU A 123 -11.86 -0.48 -12.65
C LEU A 123 -11.67 1.00 -12.33
N ALA A 124 -10.74 1.67 -13.01
CA ALA A 124 -10.52 3.11 -12.87
C ALA A 124 -11.75 3.92 -13.28
N GLU A 125 -12.37 3.58 -14.39
CA GLU A 125 -13.60 4.22 -14.88
C GLU A 125 -14.79 3.99 -13.92
N GLN A 126 -14.94 2.76 -13.42
CA GLN A 126 -16.01 2.43 -12.47
C GLN A 126 -15.92 3.21 -11.17
N ILE A 127 -14.72 3.32 -10.56
CA ILE A 127 -14.56 4.06 -9.31
C ILE A 127 -14.73 5.56 -9.52
N GLN A 128 -14.27 6.12 -10.64
CA GLN A 128 -14.47 7.52 -10.97
C GLN A 128 -15.96 7.85 -11.18
N ALA A 129 -16.70 7.00 -11.92
CA ALA A 129 -18.13 7.18 -12.11
C ALA A 129 -18.92 7.06 -10.79
N SER A 130 -18.52 6.12 -9.91
CA SER A 130 -19.15 5.97 -8.60
C SER A 130 -18.85 7.16 -7.68
N SER A 131 -17.63 7.71 -7.70
CA SER A 131 -17.25 8.93 -6.98
C SER A 131 -18.09 10.14 -7.43
N GLN A 132 -18.29 10.32 -8.74
CA GLN A 132 -19.10 11.42 -9.27
C GLN A 132 -20.55 11.35 -8.77
N LYS A 133 -21.16 10.16 -8.72
CA LYS A 133 -22.51 9.98 -8.18
C LYS A 133 -22.57 10.27 -6.68
N LEU A 134 -21.55 9.87 -5.91
CA LEU A 134 -21.44 10.25 -4.50
C LEU A 134 -21.42 11.77 -4.31
N ILE A 135 -20.63 12.49 -5.10
CA ILE A 135 -20.55 13.95 -5.06
C ILE A 135 -21.90 14.59 -5.42
N GLN A 136 -22.68 13.96 -6.31
CA GLN A 136 -24.03 14.41 -6.70
C GLN A 136 -25.13 14.08 -5.67
N GLY A 137 -24.81 13.38 -4.58
CA GLY A 137 -25.75 13.10 -3.49
C GLY A 137 -26.37 11.70 -3.52
N ASP A 138 -25.89 10.78 -4.35
CA ASP A 138 -26.43 9.42 -4.42
C ASP A 138 -25.88 8.55 -3.26
N HIS A 139 -26.65 8.46 -2.18
CA HIS A 139 -26.32 7.64 -1.01
C HIS A 139 -26.22 6.13 -1.32
N ALA A 140 -26.93 5.64 -2.34
CA ALA A 140 -26.90 4.22 -2.71
C ALA A 140 -25.53 3.79 -3.25
N GLU A 141 -24.72 4.73 -3.74
CA GLU A 141 -23.39 4.46 -4.27
C GLU A 141 -22.32 4.27 -3.18
N ILE A 142 -22.56 4.57 -1.89
CA ILE A 142 -21.54 4.51 -0.82
C ILE A 142 -20.88 3.14 -0.76
N LEU A 143 -21.68 2.08 -0.59
CA LEU A 143 -21.15 0.70 -0.49
C LEU A 143 -20.41 0.27 -1.74
N LYS A 144 -20.93 0.65 -2.91
CA LYS A 144 -20.29 0.32 -4.19
C LYS A 144 -18.96 1.03 -4.37
N ALA A 145 -18.89 2.33 -4.07
CA ALA A 145 -17.66 3.11 -4.17
C ALA A 145 -16.57 2.56 -3.23
N LEU A 146 -16.91 2.24 -1.98
CA LEU A 146 -15.96 1.64 -1.04
C LEU A 146 -15.53 0.23 -1.45
N LYS A 147 -16.40 -0.56 -2.07
CA LYS A 147 -16.04 -1.86 -2.63
C LYS A 147 -15.05 -1.70 -3.79
N LEU A 148 -15.32 -0.80 -4.74
CA LEU A 148 -14.41 -0.52 -5.86
C LEU A 148 -13.06 0.01 -5.35
N LEU A 149 -13.07 0.88 -4.33
CA LEU A 149 -11.86 1.35 -3.68
C LEU A 149 -11.06 0.19 -3.06
N THR A 150 -11.73 -0.73 -2.38
CA THR A 150 -11.11 -1.94 -1.83
C THR A 150 -10.45 -2.78 -2.93
N GLU A 151 -11.10 -2.92 -4.09
CA GLU A 151 -10.53 -3.63 -5.25
C GLU A 151 -9.27 -2.93 -5.77
N VAL A 152 -9.25 -1.59 -5.86
CA VAL A 152 -8.06 -0.82 -6.25
C VAL A 152 -6.92 -1.01 -5.24
N ILE A 153 -7.23 -0.99 -3.95
CA ILE A 153 -6.24 -1.23 -2.87
C ILE A 153 -5.70 -2.67 -2.96
N ASP A 154 -6.53 -3.68 -3.23
CA ASP A 154 -6.08 -5.08 -3.36
C ASP A 154 -5.16 -5.29 -4.57
N VAL A 155 -5.38 -4.55 -5.67
CA VAL A 155 -4.41 -4.50 -6.78
C VAL A 155 -3.05 -3.99 -6.28
N GLY A 156 -3.03 -2.93 -5.46
CA GLY A 156 -1.82 -2.41 -4.84
C GLY A 156 -1.13 -3.44 -3.93
N VAL A 157 -1.88 -4.10 -3.04
CA VAL A 157 -1.37 -5.19 -2.19
C VAL A 157 -0.76 -6.31 -3.04
N THR A 158 -1.38 -6.63 -4.17
CA THR A 158 -0.85 -7.65 -5.07
C THR A 158 0.47 -7.22 -5.68
N HIS A 159 0.55 -6.03 -6.27
CA HIS A 159 1.76 -5.55 -6.96
C HIS A 159 2.90 -5.19 -6.01
N LEU A 160 2.60 -4.66 -4.82
CA LEU A 160 3.62 -4.13 -3.91
C LEU A 160 4.03 -5.10 -2.80
N ILE A 161 3.26 -6.18 -2.57
CA ILE A 161 3.52 -7.14 -1.50
C ILE A 161 3.54 -8.57 -2.01
N ARG A 162 2.43 -9.06 -2.63
CA ARG A 162 2.31 -10.48 -3.00
C ARG A 162 3.26 -10.88 -4.14
N GLU A 163 3.39 -10.05 -5.18
CA GLU A 163 4.31 -10.33 -6.29
C GLU A 163 5.79 -10.23 -5.90
N PRO A 164 6.28 -9.15 -5.25
CA PRO A 164 7.67 -9.09 -4.82
C PRO A 164 8.03 -10.20 -3.82
N LYS A 165 7.09 -10.62 -2.95
CA LYS A 165 7.30 -11.77 -2.07
C LYS A 165 7.69 -13.03 -2.83
N LYS A 166 7.14 -13.27 -4.04
CA LYS A 166 7.47 -14.43 -4.87
C LYS A 166 8.93 -14.44 -5.35
N CYS A 167 9.58 -13.28 -5.41
CA CYS A 167 11.00 -13.19 -5.79
C CYS A 167 11.93 -13.86 -4.77
N LEU A 168 11.49 -14.05 -3.52
CA LEU A 168 12.34 -14.49 -2.41
C LEU A 168 12.38 -16.00 -2.16
N LYS A 169 11.52 -16.80 -2.74
CA LYS A 169 11.47 -18.27 -2.56
C LYS A 169 11.65 -18.70 -1.09
N PHE A 170 10.73 -18.32 -0.24
CA PHE A 170 10.70 -18.68 1.18
C PHE A 170 10.61 -20.20 1.38
N ASN A 171 11.14 -20.69 2.51
CA ASN A 171 10.79 -22.03 2.96
C ASN A 171 9.31 -22.09 3.37
N PHE A 172 8.75 -23.30 3.41
CA PHE A 172 7.32 -23.51 3.65
C PHE A 172 6.80 -22.84 4.93
N VAL A 173 7.56 -22.88 6.03
CA VAL A 173 7.13 -22.35 7.33
C VAL A 173 7.05 -20.82 7.28
N VAL A 174 8.11 -20.17 6.78
CA VAL A 174 8.16 -18.70 6.64
C VAL A 174 7.10 -18.23 5.66
N ASP A 175 6.95 -18.91 4.51
CA ASP A 175 5.94 -18.59 3.51
C ASP A 175 4.52 -18.66 4.08
N LYS A 176 4.19 -19.73 4.82
CA LYS A 176 2.89 -19.88 5.46
C LYS A 176 2.63 -18.79 6.51
N THR A 177 3.65 -18.46 7.31
CA THR A 177 3.55 -17.38 8.32
C THR A 177 3.27 -16.04 7.64
N LEU A 178 4.05 -15.68 6.61
CA LEU A 178 3.87 -14.43 5.88
C LEU A 178 2.51 -14.35 5.17
N ASN A 179 2.06 -15.44 4.54
CA ASN A 179 0.72 -15.49 3.95
C ASN A 179 -0.35 -15.27 5.02
N GLY A 180 -0.20 -15.87 6.20
CA GLY A 180 -1.09 -15.64 7.34
C GLY A 180 -1.14 -14.16 7.76
N VAL A 181 0.02 -13.51 7.89
CA VAL A 181 0.13 -12.08 8.24
C VAL A 181 -0.48 -11.20 7.16
N ILE A 182 -0.12 -11.40 5.89
CA ILE A 182 -0.67 -10.63 4.76
C ILE A 182 -2.20 -10.77 4.71
N ASN A 183 -2.72 -11.98 4.82
CA ASN A 183 -4.17 -12.21 4.78
C ASN A 183 -4.88 -11.59 5.99
N MET A 184 -4.30 -11.68 7.17
CA MET A 184 -4.86 -11.07 8.38
C MET A 184 -4.92 -9.53 8.23
N THR A 185 -3.81 -8.89 7.86
CA THR A 185 -3.74 -7.43 7.74
C THR A 185 -4.64 -6.88 6.64
N THR A 186 -4.67 -7.54 5.48
CA THR A 186 -5.57 -7.14 4.39
C THR A 186 -7.04 -7.35 4.76
N HIS A 187 -7.39 -8.47 5.40
CA HIS A 187 -8.75 -8.71 5.87
C HIS A 187 -9.21 -7.67 6.90
N LEU A 188 -8.34 -7.29 7.85
CA LEU A 188 -8.64 -6.22 8.80
C LEU A 188 -8.92 -4.89 8.10
N GLY A 189 -8.09 -4.49 7.14
CA GLY A 189 -8.28 -3.27 6.36
C GLY A 189 -9.57 -3.29 5.54
N TYR A 190 -9.83 -4.37 4.80
CA TYR A 190 -11.03 -4.48 3.94
C TYR A 190 -12.32 -4.54 4.76
N LYS A 191 -12.33 -5.34 5.83
CA LYS A 191 -13.49 -5.39 6.74
C LYS A 191 -13.76 -4.04 7.38
N ARG A 192 -12.72 -3.25 7.66
CA ARG A 192 -12.90 -1.90 8.18
C ARG A 192 -13.52 -0.97 7.15
N LEU A 193 -13.07 -1.00 5.89
CA LEU A 193 -13.66 -0.22 4.79
C LEU A 193 -15.13 -0.62 4.56
N GLU A 194 -15.45 -1.91 4.56
CA GLU A 194 -16.82 -2.39 4.44
C GLU A 194 -17.71 -1.90 5.59
N LYS A 195 -17.24 -2.01 6.84
CA LYS A 195 -17.97 -1.53 8.01
C LYS A 195 -18.18 -0.01 7.98
N LEU A 196 -17.20 0.74 7.50
CA LEU A 196 -17.35 2.18 7.30
C LEU A 196 -18.51 2.51 6.36
N GLY A 197 -18.72 1.75 5.30
CA GLY A 197 -19.81 1.96 4.35
C GLY A 197 -21.22 1.98 4.96
N SER A 198 -21.40 1.33 6.12
CA SER A 198 -22.67 1.37 6.88
C SER A 198 -22.70 2.42 7.99
N GLN A 199 -21.60 3.11 8.26
CA GLN A 199 -21.42 4.01 9.42
C GLN A 199 -21.13 5.46 9.03
N ILE A 200 -20.63 5.70 7.82
CA ILE A 200 -20.28 7.05 7.35
C ILE A 200 -21.42 7.65 6.55
N ASP A 201 -21.53 8.97 6.63
CA ASP A 201 -22.42 9.71 5.74
C ASP A 201 -21.84 9.82 4.32
N GLN A 202 -22.67 10.28 3.40
CA GLN A 202 -22.30 10.43 2.00
C GLN A 202 -21.16 11.42 1.79
N GLN A 203 -21.14 12.53 2.54
CA GLN A 203 -20.12 13.56 2.38
C GLN A 203 -18.74 13.02 2.77
N LEU A 204 -18.65 12.26 3.85
CA LEU A 204 -17.41 11.63 4.29
C LEU A 204 -16.96 10.54 3.31
N ALA A 205 -17.90 9.71 2.80
CA ALA A 205 -17.60 8.73 1.77
C ALA A 205 -17.06 9.36 0.49
N ALA A 206 -17.71 10.42 0.00
CA ALA A 206 -17.27 11.18 -1.17
C ALA A 206 -15.87 11.77 -0.96
N THR A 207 -15.63 12.39 0.20
CA THR A 207 -14.32 12.97 0.54
C THR A 207 -13.22 11.93 0.54
N TYR A 208 -13.47 10.74 1.11
CA TYR A 208 -12.48 9.68 1.18
C TYR A 208 -12.17 9.08 -0.20
N VAL A 209 -13.19 8.80 -0.99
CA VAL A 209 -13.00 8.28 -2.35
C VAL A 209 -12.29 9.31 -3.23
N ASP A 210 -12.71 10.59 -3.20
CA ASP A 210 -12.07 11.68 -3.95
C ASP A 210 -10.61 11.87 -3.55
N TYR A 211 -10.31 11.81 -2.25
CA TYR A 211 -8.93 11.87 -1.77
C TYR A 211 -8.07 10.75 -2.36
N PHE A 212 -8.57 9.53 -2.35
CA PHE A 212 -7.84 8.39 -2.92
C PHE A 212 -7.66 8.53 -4.44
N LEU A 213 -8.68 9.05 -5.15
CA LEU A 213 -8.59 9.26 -6.61
C LEU A 213 -7.50 10.25 -7.01
N LYS A 214 -7.06 11.14 -6.13
CA LYS A 214 -5.91 12.04 -6.40
C LYS A 214 -4.60 11.30 -6.59
N PHE A 215 -4.48 10.08 -6.09
CA PHE A 215 -3.34 9.21 -6.37
C PHE A 215 -3.42 8.52 -7.72
N MET A 216 -4.58 8.49 -8.37
CA MET A 216 -4.77 7.83 -9.66
C MET A 216 -4.52 8.81 -10.81
N ARG A 217 -3.54 8.48 -11.67
CA ARG A 217 -3.17 9.30 -12.83
C ARG A 217 -2.99 8.45 -14.09
N GLN A 218 -3.05 9.11 -15.24
CA GLN A 218 -2.62 8.51 -16.51
C GLN A 218 -1.10 8.46 -16.55
N GLN A 219 -0.55 7.28 -16.77
CA GLN A 219 0.88 7.10 -16.98
C GLN A 219 1.18 7.31 -18.47
N ALA A 220 2.12 8.20 -18.76
CA ALA A 220 2.57 8.49 -20.11
C ALA A 220 3.25 7.28 -20.78
#